data_161ca474224e34f71c90f9ddae24377a
#
_entry.id   161ca474224e34f71c90f9ddae24377a
#
_cell.length_a   1.000
_cell.length_b   1.000
_cell.length_c   1.000
_cell.angle_alpha   90.00
_cell.angle_beta   90.00
_cell.angle_gamma   90.00
#
_symmetry.space_group_name_H-M   'P 1'
#
loop_
_entity.id
_entity.type
_entity.pdbx_description
1 polymer ?
#
loop_
_entity_poly.entity_id
_entity_poly.type
_entity_poly.pdbx_seq_one_letter_code
_entity_poly.pdbx_strand_id
1 'polypeptide(L)'
;SEETRVRMRYVDLIVRPEARTVARLRPQVMRSLRETFTNQEFIEVETPMLQVMHGGAAARPFKTFSNAYDIDLFLRIAPELFLKRCVAGGLERVFEINRNFRNEGADSSHSPEFAMIETYQAYGDWRSIADLTRSLIQNAAKAISGSHVVTHLDGRQADLGGQWREISLYDAISEGVG
;
A
#
# COMPACT_ATOMS: atom_id res chain seq x y z
N SER A 1 -21.39 -18.76 3.44
CA SER A 1 -20.60 -18.56 2.22
C SER A 1 -19.56 -17.44 2.42
N GLU A 2 -18.60 -17.33 1.52
CA GLU A 2 -17.60 -16.23 1.56
C GLU A 2 -18.29 -14.87 1.39
N GLU A 3 -19.25 -14.77 0.50
CA GLU A 3 -20.07 -13.59 0.31
C GLU A 3 -20.77 -13.15 1.61
N THR A 4 -21.34 -14.07 2.37
CA THR A 4 -21.97 -13.78 3.67
C THR A 4 -20.95 -13.21 4.66
N ARG A 5 -19.71 -13.73 4.67
CA ARG A 5 -18.64 -13.24 5.54
C ARG A 5 -18.21 -11.81 5.19
N VAL A 6 -18.16 -11.47 3.89
CA VAL A 6 -17.82 -10.11 3.44
C VAL A 6 -18.95 -9.13 3.79
N ARG A 7 -20.21 -9.51 3.51
CA ARG A 7 -21.37 -8.66 3.77
C ARG A 7 -21.67 -8.46 5.27
N MET A 8 -21.43 -9.50 6.07
CA MET A 8 -21.65 -9.49 7.53
C MET A 8 -20.32 -9.59 8.29
N ARG A 9 -19.41 -8.67 8.04
CA ARG A 9 -18.06 -8.72 8.61
C ARG A 9 -18.05 -8.78 10.14
N TYR A 10 -19.00 -8.13 10.80
CA TYR A 10 -19.14 -8.18 12.26
C TYR A 10 -19.48 -9.58 12.76
N VAL A 11 -20.31 -10.35 12.04
CA VAL A 11 -20.59 -11.75 12.37
C VAL A 11 -19.35 -12.62 12.15
N ASP A 12 -18.64 -12.44 11.04
CA ASP A 12 -17.39 -13.13 10.77
C ASP A 12 -16.36 -12.90 11.90
N LEU A 13 -16.26 -11.68 12.43
CA LEU A 13 -15.41 -11.37 13.58
C LEU A 13 -15.86 -12.04 14.87
N ILE A 14 -17.17 -12.27 15.08
CA ILE A 14 -17.70 -12.97 16.25
C ILE A 14 -17.33 -14.46 16.19
N VAL A 15 -17.56 -15.09 15.06
CA VAL A 15 -17.51 -16.56 14.94
C VAL A 15 -16.14 -17.11 14.56
N ARG A 16 -15.23 -16.27 13.99
CA ARG A 16 -13.94 -16.72 13.51
C ARG A 16 -12.76 -16.06 14.21
N PRO A 17 -12.01 -16.81 15.03
CA PRO A 17 -10.79 -16.30 15.68
C PRO A 17 -9.75 -15.77 14.69
N GLU A 18 -9.59 -16.42 13.51
CA GLU A 18 -8.64 -16.04 12.47
C GLU A 18 -8.95 -14.63 11.92
N ALA A 19 -10.23 -14.30 11.73
CA ALA A 19 -10.65 -12.98 11.30
C ALA A 19 -10.23 -11.89 12.30
N ARG A 20 -10.38 -12.18 13.60
CA ARG A 20 -9.91 -11.28 14.67
C ARG A 20 -8.40 -11.17 14.71
N THR A 21 -7.68 -12.27 14.47
CA THR A 21 -6.20 -12.26 14.40
C THR A 21 -5.72 -11.33 13.29
N VAL A 22 -6.25 -11.45 12.07
CA VAL A 22 -5.91 -10.56 10.95
C VAL A 22 -6.24 -9.09 11.29
N ALA A 23 -7.42 -8.83 11.91
CA ALA A 23 -7.80 -7.49 12.32
C ALA A 23 -6.83 -6.87 13.34
N ARG A 24 -6.20 -7.68 14.21
CA ARG A 24 -5.20 -7.23 15.19
C ARG A 24 -3.79 -7.11 14.61
N LEU A 25 -3.43 -7.93 13.62
CA LEU A 25 -2.12 -7.88 12.97
C LEU A 25 -1.98 -6.65 12.07
N ARG A 26 -3.05 -6.29 11.34
CA ARG A 26 -3.02 -5.13 10.43
C ARG A 26 -2.51 -3.84 11.08
N PRO A 27 -3.03 -3.38 12.24
CA PRO A 27 -2.51 -2.19 12.92
C PRO A 27 -1.02 -2.30 13.33
N GLN A 28 -0.55 -3.50 13.64
CA GLN A 28 0.88 -3.71 13.99
C GLN A 28 1.77 -3.52 12.76
N VAL A 29 1.37 -4.09 11.61
CA VAL A 29 2.04 -3.85 10.32
C VAL A 29 2.05 -2.37 10.00
N MET A 30 0.90 -1.69 10.08
CA MET A 30 0.80 -0.25 9.78
C MET A 30 1.68 0.61 10.68
N ARG A 31 1.80 0.25 11.95
CA ARG A 31 2.71 0.92 12.89
C ARG A 31 4.17 0.72 12.46
N SER A 32 4.57 -0.53 12.20
CA SER A 32 5.94 -0.85 11.78
C SER A 32 6.34 -0.13 10.49
N LEU A 33 5.42 -0.03 9.52
CA LEU A 33 5.67 0.72 8.29
C LEU A 33 5.93 2.21 8.59
N ARG A 34 5.09 2.85 9.42
CA ARG A 34 5.29 4.26 9.82
C ARG A 34 6.59 4.47 10.59
N GLU A 35 6.91 3.58 11.53
CA GLU A 35 8.17 3.63 12.28
C GLU A 35 9.38 3.51 11.34
N THR A 36 9.33 2.63 10.35
CA THR A 36 10.41 2.47 9.36
C THR A 36 10.58 3.75 8.53
N PHE A 37 9.51 4.36 8.06
CA PHE A 37 9.56 5.62 7.34
C PHE A 37 10.11 6.76 8.22
N THR A 38 9.58 6.90 9.44
CA THR A 38 10.00 7.95 10.37
C THR A 38 11.48 7.83 10.74
N ASN A 39 11.97 6.61 10.96
CA ASN A 39 13.38 6.35 11.26
C ASN A 39 14.32 6.65 10.08
N GLN A 40 13.80 6.76 8.87
CA GLN A 40 14.52 7.17 7.66
C GLN A 40 14.18 8.62 7.25
N GLU A 41 13.64 9.40 8.19
CA GLU A 41 13.34 10.83 8.04
C GLU A 41 12.30 11.15 6.94
N PHE A 42 11.42 10.20 6.63
CA PHE A 42 10.27 10.48 5.77
C PHE A 42 9.16 11.17 6.55
N ILE A 43 8.53 12.14 5.94
CA ILE A 43 7.39 12.89 6.47
C ILE A 43 6.09 12.25 5.96
N GLU A 44 5.20 11.83 6.87
CA GLU A 44 3.85 11.41 6.50
C GLU A 44 3.02 12.64 6.13
N VAL A 45 2.39 12.62 4.97
CA VAL A 45 1.51 13.67 4.49
C VAL A 45 0.14 13.11 4.13
N GLU A 46 -0.88 13.98 4.16
CA GLU A 46 -2.23 13.68 3.68
C GLU A 46 -2.55 14.65 2.54
N THR A 47 -2.65 14.12 1.32
CA THR A 47 -2.97 14.89 0.13
C THR A 47 -4.46 14.76 -0.23
N PRO A 48 -5.03 15.69 -1.04
CA PRO A 48 -6.45 15.70 -1.32
C PRO A 48 -6.96 14.43 -1.98
N MET A 49 -8.06 13.88 -1.47
CA MET A 49 -8.80 12.78 -2.10
C MET A 49 -9.75 13.26 -3.20
N LEU A 50 -10.30 14.48 -3.06
CA LEU A 50 -11.09 15.13 -4.10
C LEU A 50 -10.16 15.99 -4.96
N GLN A 51 -10.15 15.74 -6.26
CA GLN A 51 -9.23 16.37 -7.19
C GLN A 51 -9.98 16.94 -8.39
N VAL A 52 -9.57 18.12 -8.85
CA VAL A 52 -10.10 18.74 -10.08
C VAL A 52 -9.61 17.98 -11.32
N MET A 53 -8.40 17.45 -11.25
CA MET A 53 -7.78 16.65 -12.31
C MET A 53 -7.23 15.35 -11.71
N HIS A 54 -7.72 14.23 -12.19
CA HIS A 54 -7.17 12.93 -11.80
C HIS A 54 -5.90 12.59 -12.58
N GLY A 55 -5.02 11.78 -12.00
CA GLY A 55 -3.79 11.35 -12.66
C GLY A 55 -2.91 10.51 -11.73
N GLY A 56 -1.72 10.12 -12.20
CA GLY A 56 -0.76 9.30 -11.45
C GLY A 56 -0.96 7.79 -11.61
N ALA A 57 -1.98 7.36 -12.37
CA ALA A 57 -2.20 5.95 -12.71
C ALA A 57 -3.05 5.84 -14.00
N ALA A 58 -3.04 4.67 -14.61
CA ALA A 58 -3.92 4.32 -15.71
C ALA A 58 -5.17 3.62 -15.16
N ALA A 59 -6.12 4.41 -14.63
CA ALA A 59 -7.34 3.89 -14.02
C ALA A 59 -8.52 4.83 -14.29
N ARG A 60 -9.74 4.29 -14.27
CA ARG A 60 -10.97 5.07 -14.40
C ARG A 60 -11.34 5.68 -13.04
N PRO A 61 -11.52 7.01 -12.92
CA PRO A 61 -11.91 7.66 -11.68
C PRO A 61 -13.42 7.54 -11.41
N PHE A 62 -13.79 7.67 -10.13
CA PHE A 62 -15.15 8.08 -9.75
C PHE A 62 -15.28 9.58 -9.92
N LYS A 63 -16.38 10.02 -10.53
CA LYS A 63 -16.72 11.43 -10.73
C LYS A 63 -17.76 11.86 -9.69
N THR A 64 -17.61 13.06 -9.16
CA THR A 64 -18.56 13.70 -8.26
C THR A 64 -18.65 15.19 -8.57
N PHE A 65 -19.46 15.92 -7.81
CA PHE A 65 -19.71 17.34 -8.04
C PHE A 65 -19.65 18.11 -6.72
N SER A 66 -19.01 19.28 -6.75
CA SER A 66 -18.97 20.20 -5.62
C SER A 66 -20.03 21.30 -5.75
N ASN A 67 -21.05 21.26 -4.92
CA ASN A 67 -22.09 22.30 -4.90
C ASN A 67 -21.54 23.68 -4.50
N ALA A 68 -20.54 23.71 -3.63
CA ALA A 68 -19.96 24.97 -3.14
C ALA A 68 -19.15 25.72 -4.21
N TYR A 69 -18.52 24.98 -5.12
CA TYR A 69 -17.65 25.55 -6.16
C TYR A 69 -18.25 25.45 -7.57
N ASP A 70 -19.40 24.76 -7.70
CA ASP A 70 -20.09 24.51 -8.99
C ASP A 70 -19.16 23.87 -10.05
N ILE A 71 -18.39 22.85 -9.62
CA ILE A 71 -17.43 22.14 -10.47
C ILE A 71 -17.50 20.63 -10.32
N ASP A 72 -17.13 19.92 -11.37
CA ASP A 72 -16.86 18.50 -11.33
C ASP A 72 -15.57 18.21 -10.54
N LEU A 73 -15.60 17.17 -9.71
CA LEU A 73 -14.46 16.65 -9.01
C LEU A 73 -14.33 15.14 -9.25
N PHE A 74 -13.15 14.62 -9.00
CA PHE A 74 -12.84 13.21 -9.08
C PHE A 74 -12.31 12.71 -7.75
N LEU A 75 -12.71 11.49 -7.35
CA LEU A 75 -11.99 10.77 -6.32
C LEU A 75 -10.64 10.32 -6.89
N ARG A 76 -9.56 10.54 -6.15
CA ARG A 76 -8.20 10.27 -6.62
C ARG A 76 -7.99 8.79 -6.92
N ILE A 77 -7.29 8.51 -8.01
CA ILE A 77 -6.84 7.18 -8.40
C ILE A 77 -5.44 6.85 -7.87
N ALA A 78 -4.67 7.88 -7.51
CA ALA A 78 -3.34 7.82 -6.90
C ALA A 78 -2.97 9.19 -6.28
N PRO A 79 -2.11 9.25 -5.26
CA PRO A 79 -1.61 10.50 -4.68
C PRO A 79 -0.40 11.09 -5.41
N GLU A 80 0.13 10.43 -6.44
CA GLU A 80 1.41 10.71 -7.13
C GLU A 80 1.65 12.19 -7.40
N LEU A 81 0.70 12.86 -8.07
CA LEU A 81 0.91 14.24 -8.51
C LEU A 81 1.07 15.21 -7.35
N PHE A 82 0.36 14.96 -6.24
CA PHE A 82 0.46 15.79 -5.05
C PHE A 82 1.74 15.49 -4.25
N LEU A 83 2.15 14.22 -4.15
CA LEU A 83 3.40 13.85 -3.50
C LEU A 83 4.62 14.42 -4.24
N LYS A 84 4.60 14.41 -5.58
CA LYS A 84 5.62 15.09 -6.39
C LYS A 84 5.66 16.60 -6.15
N ARG A 85 4.50 17.24 -5.93
CA ARG A 85 4.43 18.66 -5.55
C ARG A 85 5.02 18.90 -4.16
N CYS A 86 4.82 18.00 -3.20
CA CYS A 86 5.46 18.08 -1.89
C CYS A 86 7.00 18.06 -2.02
N VAL A 87 7.52 17.14 -2.85
CA VAL A 87 8.98 17.08 -3.11
C VAL A 87 9.47 18.35 -3.81
N ALA A 88 8.77 18.81 -4.83
CA ALA A 88 9.11 20.08 -5.52
C ALA A 88 9.04 21.30 -4.58
N GLY A 89 8.18 21.24 -3.55
CA GLY A 89 8.04 22.24 -2.50
C GLY A 89 9.11 22.17 -1.40
N GLY A 90 10.06 21.21 -1.49
CA GLY A 90 11.19 21.09 -0.56
C GLY A 90 11.04 20.02 0.52
N LEU A 91 9.99 19.20 0.48
CA LEU A 91 9.87 18.02 1.35
C LEU A 91 10.61 16.86 0.67
N GLU A 92 11.89 16.70 0.96
CA GLU A 92 12.77 15.77 0.23
C GLU A 92 12.38 14.30 0.36
N ARG A 93 11.71 13.91 1.45
CA ARG A 93 11.26 12.53 1.71
C ARG A 93 9.85 12.55 2.25
N VAL A 94 8.91 12.05 1.45
CA VAL A 94 7.49 12.02 1.81
C VAL A 94 6.88 10.65 1.56
N PHE A 95 5.90 10.31 2.37
CA PHE A 95 5.04 9.16 2.13
C PHE A 95 3.59 9.46 2.53
N GLU A 96 2.68 8.72 1.95
CA GLU A 96 1.27 8.73 2.32
C GLU A 96 0.73 7.31 2.38
N ILE A 97 -0.01 7.00 3.44
CA ILE A 97 -0.76 5.76 3.60
C ILE A 97 -2.23 6.13 3.67
N ASN A 98 -2.95 6.00 2.56
CA ASN A 98 -4.33 6.47 2.51
C ASN A 98 -5.15 5.73 1.44
N ARG A 99 -6.43 6.12 1.28
CA ARG A 99 -7.37 5.52 0.34
C ARG A 99 -7.20 6.07 -1.06
N ASN A 100 -7.35 5.15 -2.04
CA ASN A 100 -7.50 5.47 -3.44
C ASN A 100 -8.73 4.77 -3.99
N PHE A 101 -9.23 5.27 -5.12
CA PHE A 101 -10.51 4.87 -5.69
C PHE A 101 -10.34 4.62 -7.18
N ARG A 102 -10.74 3.42 -7.65
CA ARG A 102 -10.69 3.06 -9.07
C ARG A 102 -12.04 2.48 -9.47
N ASN A 103 -12.69 3.11 -10.44
CA ASN A 103 -14.02 2.75 -10.92
C ASN A 103 -13.93 1.72 -12.06
N GLU A 104 -13.45 0.55 -11.72
CA GLU A 104 -13.22 -0.58 -12.62
C GLU A 104 -13.88 -1.83 -12.06
N GLY A 105 -13.60 -3.01 -12.64
CA GLY A 105 -14.11 -4.27 -12.15
C GLY A 105 -13.70 -4.57 -10.72
N ALA A 106 -14.57 -5.23 -9.97
CA ALA A 106 -14.30 -5.72 -8.62
C ALA A 106 -14.25 -7.24 -8.62
N ASP A 107 -13.23 -7.83 -7.97
CA ASP A 107 -13.06 -9.26 -7.80
C ASP A 107 -12.46 -9.55 -6.39
N SER A 108 -11.98 -10.77 -6.17
CA SER A 108 -11.39 -11.18 -4.88
C SER A 108 -10.10 -10.43 -4.51
N SER A 109 -9.42 -9.84 -5.48
CA SER A 109 -8.15 -9.11 -5.32
C SER A 109 -8.24 -7.62 -5.63
N HIS A 110 -9.33 -7.17 -6.25
CA HIS A 110 -9.54 -5.77 -6.64
C HIS A 110 -10.79 -5.20 -5.96
N SER A 111 -10.60 -4.10 -5.21
CA SER A 111 -11.68 -3.33 -4.61
C SER A 111 -11.72 -1.93 -5.21
N PRO A 112 -12.92 -1.36 -5.45
CA PRO A 112 -13.04 0.03 -5.92
C PRO A 112 -12.44 1.06 -4.97
N GLU A 113 -12.37 0.75 -3.68
CA GLU A 113 -11.70 1.52 -2.64
C GLU A 113 -10.66 0.64 -1.96
N PHE A 114 -9.42 1.10 -1.92
CA PHE A 114 -8.32 0.36 -1.31
C PHE A 114 -7.29 1.29 -0.67
N ALA A 115 -6.51 0.75 0.28
CA ALA A 115 -5.40 1.46 0.86
C ALA A 115 -4.14 1.26 0.01
N MET A 116 -3.38 2.33 -0.17
CA MET A 116 -2.09 2.34 -0.87
C MET A 116 -1.05 3.06 -0.02
N ILE A 117 0.19 2.65 -0.14
CA ILE A 117 1.36 3.40 0.29
C ILE A 117 2.04 3.92 -0.97
N GLU A 118 2.28 5.21 -1.02
CA GLU A 118 3.22 5.81 -1.97
C GLU A 118 4.28 6.62 -1.25
N THR A 119 5.49 6.61 -1.78
CA THR A 119 6.63 7.32 -1.22
C THR A 119 7.48 7.93 -2.31
N TYR A 120 8.02 9.11 -2.04
CA TYR A 120 8.89 9.85 -2.95
C TYR A 120 10.09 10.38 -2.19
N GLN A 121 11.27 10.24 -2.80
CA GLN A 121 12.53 10.72 -2.25
C GLN A 121 13.28 11.50 -3.32
N ALA A 122 13.63 12.76 -3.00
CA ALA A 122 14.55 13.54 -3.81
C ALA A 122 15.97 12.95 -3.75
N TYR A 123 16.71 13.10 -4.85
CA TYR A 123 18.13 12.69 -4.97
C TYR A 123 18.39 11.20 -4.74
N GLY A 124 17.35 10.37 -4.63
CA GLY A 124 17.44 8.91 -4.56
C GLY A 124 17.41 8.27 -5.95
N ASP A 125 17.82 7.01 -5.99
CA ASP A 125 17.73 6.16 -7.16
C ASP A 125 16.83 4.93 -6.89
N TRP A 126 16.72 4.04 -7.86
CA TRP A 126 15.93 2.82 -7.72
C TRP A 126 16.47 1.89 -6.60
N ARG A 127 17.79 1.90 -6.32
CA ARG A 127 18.40 1.10 -5.24
C ARG A 127 17.98 1.61 -3.88
N SER A 128 17.94 2.93 -3.70
CA SER A 128 17.45 3.57 -2.47
C SER A 128 16.02 3.11 -2.14
N ILE A 129 15.15 3.04 -3.15
CA ILE A 129 13.76 2.59 -2.99
C ILE A 129 13.68 1.07 -2.79
N ALA A 130 14.54 0.27 -3.43
CA ALA A 130 14.63 -1.17 -3.22
C ALA A 130 15.05 -1.49 -1.76
N ASP A 131 16.05 -0.79 -1.23
CA ASP A 131 16.50 -0.93 0.16
C ASP A 131 15.43 -0.49 1.16
N LEU A 132 14.75 0.61 0.91
CA LEU A 132 13.61 1.05 1.70
C LEU A 132 12.50 0.01 1.69
N THR A 133 12.13 -0.52 0.53
CA THR A 133 11.09 -1.55 0.37
C THR A 133 11.44 -2.81 1.15
N ARG A 134 12.69 -3.28 1.03
CA ARG A 134 13.17 -4.42 1.81
C ARG A 134 13.06 -4.15 3.31
N SER A 135 13.49 -2.99 3.78
CA SER A 135 13.43 -2.60 5.19
C SER A 135 11.99 -2.56 5.71
N LEU A 136 11.05 -2.01 4.95
CA LEU A 136 9.63 -1.97 5.28
C LEU A 136 9.06 -3.38 5.49
N ILE A 137 9.35 -4.29 4.58
CA ILE A 137 8.82 -5.66 4.62
C ILE A 137 9.48 -6.46 5.75
N GLN A 138 10.80 -6.38 5.91
CA GLN A 138 11.53 -7.10 6.95
C GLN A 138 11.13 -6.62 8.36
N ASN A 139 11.01 -5.33 8.57
CA ASN A 139 10.57 -4.76 9.85
C ASN A 139 9.12 -5.14 10.16
N ALA A 140 8.24 -5.12 9.17
CA ALA A 140 6.85 -5.56 9.35
C ALA A 140 6.78 -7.06 9.72
N ALA A 141 7.53 -7.92 9.05
CA ALA A 141 7.61 -9.34 9.37
C ALA A 141 8.08 -9.54 10.82
N LYS A 142 9.18 -8.88 11.21
CA LYS A 142 9.71 -8.95 12.57
C LYS A 142 8.72 -8.44 13.63
N ALA A 143 7.97 -7.39 13.32
CA ALA A 143 6.98 -6.82 14.23
C ALA A 143 5.81 -7.77 14.54
N ILE A 144 5.42 -8.63 13.58
CA ILE A 144 4.27 -9.54 13.73
C ILE A 144 4.65 -10.97 14.14
N SER A 145 5.84 -11.46 13.75
CA SER A 145 6.28 -12.84 13.99
C SER A 145 7.49 -12.95 14.92
N GLY A 146 8.13 -11.84 15.29
CA GLY A 146 9.36 -11.81 16.06
C GLY A 146 10.63 -12.19 15.26
N SER A 147 10.48 -12.56 13.99
CA SER A 147 11.57 -12.95 13.07
C SER A 147 11.28 -12.48 11.66
N HIS A 148 12.19 -12.73 10.72
CA HIS A 148 11.93 -12.46 9.28
C HIS A 148 11.21 -13.63 8.59
N VAL A 149 11.00 -14.75 9.29
CA VAL A 149 10.24 -15.89 8.74
C VAL A 149 8.75 -15.65 8.96
N VAL A 150 7.99 -15.67 7.88
CA VAL A 150 6.53 -15.59 7.90
C VAL A 150 5.93 -16.91 7.47
N THR A 151 4.82 -17.29 8.09
CA THR A 151 4.10 -18.52 7.76
C THR A 151 2.79 -18.16 7.06
N HIS A 152 2.59 -18.68 5.87
CA HIS A 152 1.34 -18.56 5.12
C HIS A 152 0.23 -19.40 5.76
N LEU A 153 -1.02 -19.12 5.40
CA LEU A 153 -2.19 -19.86 5.90
C LEU A 153 -2.15 -21.35 5.55
N ASP A 154 -1.48 -21.74 4.49
CA ASP A 154 -1.28 -23.13 4.04
C ASP A 154 -0.07 -23.81 4.72
N GLY A 155 0.59 -23.14 5.67
CA GLY A 155 1.73 -23.66 6.42
C GLY A 155 3.09 -23.47 5.74
N ARG A 156 3.15 -22.99 4.50
CA ARG A 156 4.42 -22.65 3.84
C ARG A 156 5.10 -21.52 4.56
N GLN A 157 6.43 -21.61 4.67
CA GLN A 157 7.25 -20.56 5.27
C GLN A 157 8.03 -19.80 4.19
N ALA A 158 8.16 -18.49 4.38
CA ALA A 158 9.01 -17.63 3.57
C ALA A 158 9.96 -16.87 4.52
N ASP A 159 11.27 -17.01 4.29
CA ASP A 159 12.27 -16.19 4.95
C ASP A 159 12.48 -14.91 4.14
N LEU A 160 12.11 -13.78 4.75
CA LEU A 160 12.26 -12.45 4.17
C LEU A 160 13.56 -11.76 4.62
N GLY A 161 14.42 -12.49 5.37
CA GLY A 161 15.67 -11.97 5.90
C GLY A 161 16.77 -11.81 4.84
N GLY A 162 17.93 -11.29 5.29
CA GLY A 162 19.10 -11.14 4.46
C GLY A 162 18.98 -10.15 3.30
N GLN A 163 19.89 -10.28 2.35
CA GLN A 163 19.88 -9.53 1.09
C GLN A 163 18.95 -10.23 0.09
N TRP A 164 18.14 -9.44 -0.59
CA TRP A 164 17.27 -9.95 -1.65
C TRP A 164 18.02 -10.00 -2.96
N ARG A 165 17.74 -11.02 -3.75
CA ARG A 165 18.34 -11.21 -5.06
C ARG A 165 17.89 -10.10 -6.02
N GLU A 166 18.84 -9.48 -6.68
CA GLU A 166 18.57 -8.63 -7.84
C GLU A 166 18.62 -9.50 -9.11
N ILE A 167 17.56 -9.43 -9.89
CA ILE A 167 17.46 -10.20 -11.15
C ILE A 167 16.74 -9.34 -12.19
N SER A 168 17.18 -9.38 -13.43
CA SER A 168 16.46 -8.72 -14.52
C SER A 168 15.12 -9.42 -14.78
N LEU A 169 14.13 -8.67 -15.29
CA LEU A 169 12.83 -9.25 -15.66
C LEU A 169 12.99 -10.40 -16.68
N TYR A 170 13.89 -10.26 -17.64
CA TYR A 170 14.15 -11.27 -18.66
C TYR A 170 14.72 -12.55 -18.06
N ASP A 171 15.70 -12.42 -17.17
CA ASP A 171 16.27 -13.58 -16.48
C ASP A 171 15.24 -14.26 -15.57
N ALA A 172 14.44 -13.47 -14.85
CA ALA A 172 13.37 -14.01 -13.99
C ALA A 172 12.33 -14.81 -14.81
N ILE A 173 11.93 -14.31 -15.98
CA ILE A 173 11.04 -15.03 -16.90
C ILE A 173 11.71 -16.31 -17.40
N SER A 174 12.96 -16.23 -17.83
CA SER A 174 13.71 -17.38 -18.34
C SER A 174 13.86 -18.49 -17.29
N GLU A 175 14.13 -18.12 -16.04
CA GLU A 175 14.19 -19.08 -14.93
C GLU A 175 12.82 -19.67 -14.56
N GLY A 176 11.74 -18.91 -14.73
CA GLY A 176 10.38 -19.36 -14.39
C GLY A 176 9.72 -20.25 -15.45
N VAL A 177 10.17 -20.17 -16.71
CA VAL A 177 9.60 -20.96 -17.81
C VAL A 177 10.44 -22.22 -18.12
N GLY A 178 11.64 -22.36 -17.53
CA GLY A 178 12.56 -23.51 -17.68
C GLY A 178 13.37 -23.42 -18.95
#